data_5e81b3e9fa15ba1c84863dcbf8d29d4d
#
_entry.id   5e81b3e9fa15ba1c84863dcbf8d29d4d
#
_cell.length_a   1.000
_cell.length_b   1.000
_cell.length_c   1.000
_cell.angle_alpha   90.00
_cell.angle_beta   90.00
_cell.angle_gamma   90.00
#
_symmetry.space_group_name_H-M   'P 1'
#
loop_
_entity.id
_entity.type
_entity.pdbx_description
1 polymer ?
#
loop_
_entity_poly.entity_id
_entity_poly.type
_entity_poly.pdbx_seq_one_letter_code
_entity_poly.pdbx_strand_id
1 'polypeptide(L)'
;YSASAGGAAFIIGKEKVIAEINKTYSFTTDTPDFWRREGQKYPSHAGRFTGEPAYFRHIMNCAKGLLERTGTKPSDYRYAVFHQPNGKFPVNVGKMLGFTNEQIKTGLLTPRIGNTYSGSTPLGLAAILDVASPNDRIFAVSYGSGAGSDGFDITVTEKIMGINRNPTVESFIANNKIIDYATYVRYRKKLWLGGE
;
A
#
# COMPACT_ATOMS: atom_id res chain seq x y z
N TYR A 1 8.56 -15.57 2.44
CA TYR A 1 9.70 -14.71 2.80
C TYR A 1 9.36 -13.22 2.71
N SER A 2 8.48 -12.81 1.79
CA SER A 2 8.11 -11.41 1.60
C SER A 2 7.04 -10.90 2.59
N ALA A 3 6.40 -11.78 3.33
CA ALA A 3 5.38 -11.39 4.31
C ALA A 3 5.99 -10.62 5.49
N SER A 4 5.35 -9.53 5.86
CA SER A 4 5.76 -8.64 6.94
C SER A 4 4.56 -8.21 7.79
N ALA A 5 4.81 -7.48 8.83
CA ALA A 5 3.79 -6.88 9.67
C ALA A 5 4.01 -5.36 9.72
N GLY A 6 2.91 -4.64 9.70
CA GLY A 6 2.91 -3.19 9.82
C GLY A 6 1.48 -2.66 9.76
N GLY A 7 1.26 -1.48 10.31
CA GLY A 7 -0.05 -0.83 10.34
C GLY A 7 0.09 0.68 10.40
N ALA A 8 -0.93 1.38 9.94
CA ALA A 8 -1.09 2.80 10.09
C ALA A 8 -2.51 3.10 10.60
N ALA A 9 -2.67 4.18 11.33
CA ALA A 9 -3.96 4.64 11.82
C ALA A 9 -4.17 6.10 11.37
N PHE A 10 -5.38 6.40 10.91
CA PHE A 10 -5.78 7.73 10.49
C PHE A 10 -7.03 8.16 11.25
N ILE A 11 -7.02 9.36 11.79
CA ILE A 11 -8.22 9.97 12.38
C ILE A 11 -8.97 10.67 11.24
N ILE A 12 -10.20 10.25 11.00
CA ILE A 12 -11.08 10.85 10.00
C ILE A 12 -11.92 11.93 10.66
N GLY A 13 -11.92 13.13 10.06
CA GLY A 13 -12.63 14.28 10.58
C GLY A 13 -13.08 15.21 9.46
N LYS A 14 -13.84 16.25 9.82
CA LYS A 14 -14.35 17.27 8.88
C LYS A 14 -13.62 18.61 9.00
N GLU A 15 -12.95 18.84 10.13
CA GLU A 15 -12.32 20.13 10.44
C GLU A 15 -10.86 19.93 10.81
N LYS A 16 -10.03 20.93 10.48
CA LYS A 16 -8.59 20.97 10.80
C LYS A 16 -7.82 19.75 10.29
N VAL A 17 -8.27 19.17 9.18
CA VAL A 17 -7.64 17.99 8.58
C VAL A 17 -6.34 18.36 7.90
N ILE A 18 -5.37 17.47 7.96
CA ILE A 18 -4.05 17.64 7.32
C ILE A 18 -4.07 17.29 5.82
N ALA A 19 -5.07 16.54 5.41
CA ALA A 19 -5.33 16.19 4.02
C ALA A 19 -6.83 15.96 3.81
N GLU A 20 -7.33 16.29 2.64
CA GLU A 20 -8.73 16.13 2.25
C GLU A 20 -8.86 15.04 1.20
N ILE A 21 -9.84 14.15 1.38
CA ILE A 21 -10.23 13.17 0.38
C ILE A 21 -11.23 13.85 -0.56
N ASN A 22 -10.78 14.21 -1.76
CA ASN A 22 -11.60 14.93 -2.73
C ASN A 22 -12.63 14.01 -3.41
N LYS A 23 -12.18 12.84 -3.83
CA LYS A 23 -12.99 11.82 -4.51
C LYS A 23 -12.49 10.41 -4.19
N THR A 24 -13.40 9.47 -4.28
CA THR A 24 -13.11 8.04 -4.17
C THR A 24 -13.70 7.29 -5.35
N TYR A 25 -13.13 6.13 -5.66
CA TYR A 25 -13.66 5.21 -6.64
C TYR A 25 -13.35 3.77 -6.21
N SER A 26 -14.30 2.87 -6.35
CA SER A 26 -14.11 1.44 -6.02
C SER A 26 -14.39 0.58 -7.24
N PHE A 27 -13.57 -0.44 -7.44
CA PHE A 27 -13.75 -1.47 -8.46
C PHE A 27 -13.72 -2.85 -7.81
N THR A 28 -14.83 -3.55 -7.88
CA THR A 28 -15.02 -4.86 -7.24
C THR A 28 -15.49 -5.89 -8.26
N THR A 29 -14.96 -7.11 -8.16
CA THR A 29 -15.45 -8.28 -8.89
C THR A 29 -15.44 -9.49 -7.97
N ASP A 30 -16.21 -10.52 -8.31
CA ASP A 30 -16.08 -11.83 -7.67
C ASP A 30 -14.81 -12.53 -8.20
N THR A 31 -13.73 -12.46 -7.43
CA THR A 31 -12.42 -12.96 -7.82
C THR A 31 -11.79 -13.75 -6.67
N PRO A 32 -11.94 -15.08 -6.64
CA PRO A 32 -11.40 -15.93 -5.57
C PRO A 32 -9.89 -16.21 -5.78
N ASP A 33 -9.08 -15.16 -5.75
CA ASP A 33 -7.63 -15.25 -5.95
C ASP A 33 -6.85 -15.58 -4.66
N PHE A 34 -7.46 -15.31 -3.50
CA PHE A 34 -6.89 -15.56 -2.19
C PHE A 34 -8.01 -15.89 -1.19
N TRP A 35 -7.94 -17.02 -0.51
CA TRP A 35 -9.00 -17.48 0.40
C TRP A 35 -8.46 -18.28 1.56
N ARG A 36 -9.26 -18.41 2.61
CA ARG A 36 -9.02 -19.35 3.71
C ARG A 36 -10.34 -20.03 4.10
N ARG A 37 -10.36 -21.34 4.04
CA ARG A 37 -11.51 -22.13 4.53
C ARG A 37 -11.44 -22.24 6.06
N GLU A 38 -12.60 -22.51 6.66
CA GLU A 38 -12.69 -22.77 8.08
C GLU A 38 -11.72 -23.91 8.48
N GLY A 39 -11.07 -23.76 9.64
CA GLY A 39 -10.10 -24.72 10.16
C GLY A 39 -8.72 -24.71 9.50
N GLN A 40 -8.53 -23.98 8.41
CA GLN A 40 -7.21 -23.85 7.78
C GLN A 40 -6.32 -22.85 8.55
N LYS A 41 -5.10 -23.30 8.90
CA LYS A 41 -4.10 -22.48 9.59
C LYS A 41 -3.60 -21.31 8.70
N TYR A 42 -3.46 -21.56 7.41
CA TYR A 42 -2.91 -20.62 6.44
C TYR A 42 -3.89 -20.40 5.29
N PRO A 43 -3.92 -19.20 4.69
CA PRO A 43 -4.69 -18.96 3.49
C PRO A 43 -4.07 -19.69 2.27
N SER A 44 -4.90 -19.96 1.29
CA SER A 44 -4.53 -20.46 -0.03
C SER A 44 -4.61 -19.32 -1.05
N HIS A 45 -3.88 -19.45 -2.14
CA HIS A 45 -3.93 -18.48 -3.25
C HIS A 45 -3.88 -19.18 -4.61
N ALA A 46 -4.37 -18.49 -5.63
CA ALA A 46 -4.49 -19.02 -6.99
C ALA A 46 -3.18 -18.92 -7.83
N GLY A 47 -2.02 -18.94 -7.18
CA GLY A 47 -0.74 -18.89 -7.88
C GLY A 47 -0.56 -17.61 -8.70
N ARG A 48 -0.24 -17.73 -9.99
CA ARG A 48 -0.03 -16.59 -10.88
C ARG A 48 -1.26 -15.71 -11.05
N PHE A 49 -2.45 -16.29 -10.97
CA PHE A 49 -3.73 -15.58 -11.10
C PHE A 49 -3.88 -14.46 -10.06
N THR A 50 -3.34 -14.62 -8.85
CA THR A 50 -3.37 -13.59 -7.80
C THR A 50 -2.65 -12.29 -8.23
N GLY A 51 -1.60 -12.40 -9.03
CA GLY A 51 -0.90 -11.24 -9.59
C GLY A 51 -1.55 -10.80 -10.91
N GLU A 52 -1.61 -11.73 -11.86
CA GLU A 52 -2.12 -11.48 -13.19
C GLU A 52 -3.12 -12.60 -13.55
N PRO A 53 -4.40 -12.25 -13.73
CA PRO A 53 -4.92 -10.88 -13.91
C PRO A 53 -5.36 -10.15 -12.63
N ALA A 54 -5.53 -10.81 -11.47
CA ALA A 54 -6.30 -10.26 -10.36
C ALA A 54 -5.80 -8.89 -9.85
N TYR A 55 -4.55 -8.79 -9.41
CA TYR A 55 -3.98 -7.54 -8.91
C TYR A 55 -4.02 -6.42 -9.98
N PHE A 56 -3.46 -6.69 -11.17
CA PHE A 56 -3.36 -5.67 -12.22
C PHE A 56 -4.74 -5.22 -12.72
N ARG A 57 -5.66 -6.16 -12.94
CA ARG A 57 -7.02 -5.84 -13.37
C ARG A 57 -7.72 -4.90 -12.39
N HIS A 58 -7.69 -5.21 -11.10
CA HIS A 58 -8.40 -4.41 -10.10
C HIS A 58 -7.79 -3.03 -9.94
N ILE A 59 -6.47 -2.93 -9.75
CA ILE A 59 -5.81 -1.63 -9.59
C ILE A 59 -5.94 -0.77 -10.85
N MET A 60 -5.76 -1.33 -12.04
CA MET A 60 -5.88 -0.58 -13.30
C MET A 60 -7.28 -0.03 -13.52
N ASN A 61 -8.32 -0.85 -13.27
CA ASN A 61 -9.70 -0.37 -13.46
C ASN A 61 -10.10 0.65 -12.39
N CYS A 62 -9.71 0.44 -11.14
CA CYS A 62 -9.94 1.39 -10.07
C CYS A 62 -9.23 2.72 -10.36
N ALA A 63 -7.95 2.68 -10.71
CA ALA A 63 -7.16 3.87 -11.00
C ALA A 63 -7.71 4.66 -12.20
N LYS A 64 -8.04 3.97 -13.31
CA LYS A 64 -8.63 4.63 -14.49
C LYS A 64 -9.98 5.26 -14.15
N GLY A 65 -10.86 4.54 -13.46
CA GLY A 65 -12.15 5.08 -13.04
C GLY A 65 -12.03 6.28 -12.09
N LEU A 66 -11.02 6.30 -11.20
CA LEU A 66 -10.75 7.46 -10.35
C LEU A 66 -10.25 8.65 -11.16
N LEU A 67 -9.28 8.47 -12.08
CA LEU A 67 -8.78 9.54 -12.95
C LEU A 67 -9.90 10.13 -13.82
N GLU A 68 -10.74 9.28 -14.39
CA GLU A 68 -11.91 9.71 -15.18
C GLU A 68 -12.91 10.50 -14.31
N ARG A 69 -13.25 9.98 -13.13
CA ARG A 69 -14.19 10.63 -12.20
C ARG A 69 -13.71 11.98 -11.69
N THR A 70 -12.40 12.16 -11.57
CA THR A 70 -11.78 13.41 -11.11
C THR A 70 -11.47 14.37 -12.26
N GLY A 71 -11.48 13.89 -13.50
CA GLY A 71 -11.04 14.66 -14.67
C GLY A 71 -9.55 14.98 -14.63
N THR A 72 -8.74 14.14 -13.98
CA THR A 72 -7.31 14.36 -13.77
C THR A 72 -6.46 13.38 -14.56
N LYS A 73 -5.18 13.69 -14.66
CA LYS A 73 -4.15 12.86 -15.28
C LYS A 73 -3.00 12.59 -14.28
N PRO A 74 -2.17 11.57 -14.47
CA PRO A 74 -1.09 11.22 -13.55
C PRO A 74 -0.14 12.37 -13.21
N SER A 75 0.11 13.28 -14.17
CA SER A 75 0.97 14.45 -13.97
C SER A 75 0.41 15.51 -13.00
N ASP A 76 -0.87 15.42 -12.64
CA ASP A 76 -1.50 16.35 -11.71
C ASP A 76 -1.25 15.97 -10.24
N TYR A 77 -0.63 14.80 -10.03
CA TYR A 77 -0.30 14.28 -8.71
C TYR A 77 1.19 14.41 -8.41
N ARG A 78 1.50 14.86 -7.21
CA ARG A 78 2.88 14.90 -6.71
C ARG A 78 3.35 13.50 -6.29
N TYR A 79 2.45 12.71 -5.72
CA TYR A 79 2.73 11.37 -5.21
C TYR A 79 1.68 10.37 -5.68
N ALA A 80 2.13 9.11 -5.82
CA ALA A 80 1.23 7.99 -6.04
C ALA A 80 1.64 6.81 -5.15
N VAL A 81 0.66 6.14 -4.56
CA VAL A 81 0.85 4.92 -3.79
C VAL A 81 -0.17 3.87 -4.23
N PHE A 82 0.33 2.68 -4.51
CA PHE A 82 -0.45 1.51 -4.88
C PHE A 82 -0.25 0.41 -3.84
N HIS A 83 -1.21 -0.51 -3.72
CA HIS A 83 -0.98 -1.73 -2.96
C HIS A 83 0.28 -2.42 -3.46
N GLN A 84 1.13 -2.89 -2.53
CA GLN A 84 2.48 -3.34 -2.84
C GLN A 84 2.76 -4.75 -2.31
N PRO A 85 2.29 -5.81 -3.00
CA PRO A 85 2.58 -7.19 -2.60
C PRO A 85 4.06 -7.54 -2.78
N ASN A 86 4.76 -6.79 -3.61
CA ASN A 86 6.21 -6.83 -3.86
C ASN A 86 6.66 -5.48 -4.44
N GLY A 87 7.97 -5.29 -4.61
CA GLY A 87 8.52 -4.02 -5.12
C GLY A 87 8.31 -3.77 -6.62
N LYS A 88 7.89 -4.78 -7.41
CA LYS A 88 7.75 -4.65 -8.86
C LYS A 88 6.34 -4.25 -9.30
N PHE A 89 5.32 -4.83 -8.69
CA PHE A 89 3.92 -4.66 -9.10
C PHE A 89 3.45 -3.21 -9.04
N PRO A 90 3.63 -2.45 -7.93
CA PRO A 90 3.21 -1.05 -7.88
C PRO A 90 3.96 -0.17 -8.90
N VAL A 91 5.24 -0.44 -9.15
CA VAL A 91 6.03 0.28 -10.15
C VAL A 91 5.51 0.00 -11.56
N ASN A 92 5.20 -1.26 -11.88
CA ASN A 92 4.69 -1.63 -13.19
C ASN A 92 3.31 -1.02 -13.44
N VAL A 93 2.38 -1.16 -12.49
CA VAL A 93 1.03 -0.59 -12.63
C VAL A 93 1.08 0.93 -12.73
N GLY A 94 1.94 1.59 -11.95
CA GLY A 94 2.12 3.03 -12.04
C GLY A 94 2.63 3.48 -13.41
N LYS A 95 3.62 2.79 -13.97
CA LYS A 95 4.11 3.05 -15.33
C LYS A 95 3.03 2.85 -16.39
N MET A 96 2.24 1.76 -16.28
CA MET A 96 1.13 1.51 -17.21
C MET A 96 0.05 2.60 -17.15
N LEU A 97 -0.12 3.25 -16.02
CA LEU A 97 -1.03 4.37 -15.81
C LEU A 97 -0.43 5.72 -16.22
N GLY A 98 0.89 5.81 -16.45
CA GLY A 98 1.59 7.05 -16.79
C GLY A 98 2.23 7.79 -15.61
N PHE A 99 2.28 7.17 -14.42
CA PHE A 99 3.03 7.70 -13.28
C PHE A 99 4.53 7.46 -13.43
N THR A 100 5.34 8.37 -12.92
CA THR A 100 6.80 8.28 -12.89
C THR A 100 7.27 7.53 -11.64
N ASN A 101 8.50 7.03 -11.68
CA ASN A 101 9.14 6.43 -10.49
C ASN A 101 9.26 7.42 -9.33
N GLU A 102 9.52 8.71 -9.63
CA GLU A 102 9.64 9.77 -8.64
C GLU A 102 8.33 9.95 -7.83
N GLN A 103 7.17 9.85 -8.48
CA GLN A 103 5.88 9.95 -7.82
C GLN A 103 5.60 8.74 -6.90
N ILE A 104 6.15 7.56 -7.21
CA ILE A 104 5.86 6.31 -6.50
C ILE A 104 6.85 6.04 -5.36
N LYS A 105 8.11 6.45 -5.49
CA LYS A 105 9.23 6.03 -4.64
C LYS A 105 8.99 6.26 -3.14
N THR A 106 8.37 7.38 -2.77
CA THR A 106 8.15 7.74 -1.36
C THR A 106 7.21 6.77 -0.66
N GLY A 107 6.15 6.32 -1.33
CA GLY A 107 5.18 5.35 -0.80
C GLY A 107 5.60 3.89 -0.99
N LEU A 108 6.71 3.60 -1.69
CA LEU A 108 7.16 2.24 -2.01
C LEU A 108 8.04 1.67 -0.89
N LEU A 109 7.42 1.03 0.08
CA LEU A 109 8.09 0.52 1.28
C LEU A 109 8.44 -0.97 1.23
N THR A 110 7.70 -1.77 0.46
CA THR A 110 7.83 -3.23 0.41
C THR A 110 9.26 -3.74 0.11
N PRO A 111 10.10 -3.10 -0.72
CA PRO A 111 11.48 -3.53 -0.91
C PRO A 111 12.33 -3.52 0.37
N ARG A 112 11.95 -2.71 1.34
CA ARG A 112 12.68 -2.51 2.61
C ARG A 112 12.09 -3.30 3.77
N ILE A 113 10.75 -3.36 3.87
CA ILE A 113 10.06 -3.94 5.03
C ILE A 113 9.24 -5.19 4.71
N GLY A 114 9.13 -5.58 3.44
CA GLY A 114 8.26 -6.68 3.01
C GLY A 114 6.81 -6.28 2.82
N ASN A 115 5.99 -7.26 2.45
CA ASN A 115 4.55 -7.05 2.22
C ASN A 115 3.79 -7.04 3.56
N THR A 116 3.23 -5.91 3.91
CA THR A 116 2.37 -5.71 5.10
C THR A 116 0.88 -5.92 4.80
N TYR A 117 0.54 -6.55 3.67
CA TYR A 117 -0.83 -6.88 3.24
C TYR A 117 -1.74 -5.65 3.22
N SER A 118 -2.85 -5.69 3.97
CA SER A 118 -3.80 -4.56 4.06
C SER A 118 -3.16 -3.27 4.59
N GLY A 119 -2.07 -3.35 5.35
CA GLY A 119 -1.30 -2.22 5.84
C GLY A 119 -0.43 -1.54 4.78
N SER A 120 -0.22 -2.14 3.60
CA SER A 120 0.80 -1.66 2.66
C SER A 120 0.48 -0.28 2.05
N THR A 121 -0.74 -0.07 1.58
CA THR A 121 -1.17 1.23 1.04
C THR A 121 -1.28 2.29 2.14
N PRO A 122 -1.91 2.02 3.31
CA PRO A 122 -1.93 2.98 4.42
C PRO A 122 -0.55 3.38 4.91
N LEU A 123 0.39 2.46 5.07
CA LEU A 123 1.78 2.79 5.45
C LEU A 123 2.49 3.65 4.40
N GLY A 124 2.30 3.32 3.11
CA GLY A 124 2.85 4.13 2.03
C GLY A 124 2.24 5.55 2.01
N LEU A 125 0.95 5.69 2.28
CA LEU A 125 0.29 6.98 2.43
C LEU A 125 0.85 7.76 3.64
N ALA A 126 1.06 7.10 4.77
CA ALA A 126 1.69 7.74 5.94
C ALA A 126 3.10 8.25 5.62
N ALA A 127 3.93 7.46 4.93
CA ALA A 127 5.26 7.87 4.50
C ALA A 127 5.23 9.09 3.54
N ILE A 128 4.22 9.18 2.69
CA ILE A 128 4.01 10.35 1.83
C ILE A 128 3.63 11.57 2.69
N LEU A 129 2.68 11.41 3.62
CA LEU A 129 2.25 12.52 4.49
C LEU A 129 3.37 13.01 5.41
N ASP A 130 4.35 12.18 5.74
CA ASP A 130 5.54 12.61 6.49
C ASP A 130 6.37 13.66 5.76
N VAL A 131 6.34 13.70 4.43
CA VAL A 131 7.17 14.59 3.60
C VAL A 131 6.38 15.56 2.72
N ALA A 132 5.07 15.37 2.60
CA ALA A 132 4.22 16.17 1.74
C ALA A 132 4.13 17.64 2.21
N SER A 133 3.94 18.52 1.26
CA SER A 133 3.73 19.96 1.44
C SER A 133 2.27 20.34 1.17
N PRO A 134 1.82 21.50 1.66
CA PRO A 134 0.50 22.03 1.30
C PRO A 134 0.28 22.04 -0.21
N ASN A 135 -0.94 21.72 -0.63
CA ASN A 135 -1.37 21.61 -2.03
C ASN A 135 -0.78 20.43 -2.82
N ASP A 136 0.09 19.60 -2.23
CA ASP A 136 0.48 18.35 -2.86
C ASP A 136 -0.74 17.45 -3.05
N ARG A 137 -0.86 16.88 -4.24
CA ARG A 137 -1.93 15.94 -4.57
C ARG A 137 -1.41 14.52 -4.58
N ILE A 138 -2.13 13.62 -3.93
CA ILE A 138 -1.74 12.24 -3.72
C ILE A 138 -2.78 11.31 -4.37
N PHE A 139 -2.31 10.38 -5.19
CA PHE A 139 -3.11 9.31 -5.78
C PHE A 139 -2.87 8.02 -5.02
N ALA A 140 -3.88 7.49 -4.35
CA ALA A 140 -3.74 6.26 -3.57
C ALA A 140 -4.71 5.20 -4.08
N VAL A 141 -4.22 3.99 -4.37
CA VAL A 141 -5.06 2.84 -4.79
C VAL A 141 -4.68 1.60 -4.01
N SER A 142 -5.63 1.10 -3.25
CA SER A 142 -5.51 -0.15 -2.50
C SER A 142 -5.90 -1.37 -3.36
N TYR A 143 -5.60 -2.54 -2.85
CA TYR A 143 -6.10 -3.80 -3.38
C TYR A 143 -6.30 -4.79 -2.24
N GLY A 144 -7.46 -5.42 -2.21
CA GLY A 144 -7.79 -6.52 -1.32
C GLY A 144 -8.15 -7.75 -2.13
N SER A 145 -7.36 -8.81 -2.01
CA SER A 145 -7.60 -10.09 -2.70
C SER A 145 -8.99 -10.64 -2.41
N GLY A 146 -9.69 -11.09 -3.44
CA GLY A 146 -11.06 -11.59 -3.38
C GLY A 146 -12.15 -10.52 -3.29
N ALA A 147 -11.77 -9.25 -3.16
CA ALA A 147 -12.71 -8.14 -2.95
C ALA A 147 -12.63 -7.05 -4.02
N GLY A 148 -11.47 -6.42 -4.22
CA GLY A 148 -11.35 -5.35 -5.16
C GLY A 148 -10.30 -4.30 -4.80
N SER A 149 -10.44 -3.14 -5.40
CA SER A 149 -9.58 -1.98 -5.20
C SER A 149 -10.39 -0.74 -4.86
N ASP A 150 -9.86 0.08 -3.95
CA ASP A 150 -10.38 1.39 -3.60
C ASP A 150 -9.35 2.46 -3.91
N GLY A 151 -9.77 3.49 -4.61
CA GLY A 151 -8.96 4.62 -5.03
C GLY A 151 -9.37 5.90 -4.32
N PHE A 152 -8.38 6.71 -3.98
CA PHE A 152 -8.55 7.98 -3.26
C PHE A 152 -7.73 9.07 -3.97
N ASP A 153 -8.38 10.15 -4.27
CA ASP A 153 -7.79 11.42 -4.68
C ASP A 153 -7.72 12.33 -3.46
N ILE A 154 -6.51 12.71 -3.06
CA ILE A 154 -6.26 13.39 -1.80
C ILE A 154 -5.46 14.67 -2.07
N THR A 155 -5.85 15.78 -1.40
CA THR A 155 -5.08 17.02 -1.40
C THR A 155 -4.61 17.35 0.01
N VAL A 156 -3.33 17.64 0.15
CA VAL A 156 -2.70 18.03 1.42
C VAL A 156 -3.06 19.48 1.73
N THR A 157 -3.46 19.75 2.97
CA THR A 157 -3.86 21.10 3.41
C THR A 157 -2.71 21.84 4.11
N GLU A 158 -2.88 23.16 4.31
CA GLU A 158 -1.95 24.00 5.09
C GLU A 158 -1.77 23.50 6.55
N LYS A 159 -2.74 22.75 7.08
CA LYS A 159 -2.68 22.24 8.47
C LYS A 159 -1.55 21.26 8.70
N ILE A 160 -1.04 20.63 7.65
CA ILE A 160 0.09 19.70 7.74
C ILE A 160 1.35 20.38 8.26
N MET A 161 1.52 21.68 8.06
CA MET A 161 2.66 22.46 8.57
C MET A 161 2.64 22.62 10.09
N GLY A 162 1.48 22.52 10.71
CA GLY A 162 1.29 22.71 12.16
C GLY A 162 1.38 21.44 12.99
N ILE A 163 1.60 20.26 12.38
CA ILE A 163 1.66 18.99 13.11
C ILE A 163 3.10 18.56 13.37
N ASN A 164 3.30 17.85 14.49
CA ASN A 164 4.54 17.12 14.71
C ASN A 164 4.49 15.80 13.92
N ARG A 165 5.38 15.65 12.93
CA ARG A 165 5.50 14.44 12.11
C ARG A 165 6.43 13.37 12.70
N ASN A 166 7.03 13.61 13.85
CA ASN A 166 7.88 12.64 14.51
C ASN A 166 7.10 11.78 15.49
N PRO A 167 7.38 10.46 15.54
CA PRO A 167 8.30 9.74 14.65
C PRO A 167 7.74 9.53 13.25
N THR A 168 8.59 9.64 12.21
CA THR A 168 8.23 9.38 10.81
C THR A 168 8.25 7.88 10.49
N VAL A 169 7.60 7.47 9.39
CA VAL A 169 7.71 6.09 8.87
C VAL A 169 9.17 5.73 8.60
N GLU A 170 9.96 6.68 8.05
CA GLU A 170 11.39 6.47 7.82
C GLU A 170 12.15 6.22 9.12
N SER A 171 11.85 6.95 10.19
CA SER A 171 12.51 6.74 11.48
C SER A 171 12.21 5.37 12.09
N PHE A 172 10.97 4.85 11.92
CA PHE A 172 10.63 3.49 12.31
C PHE A 172 11.39 2.45 11.49
N ILE A 173 11.48 2.64 10.18
CA ILE A 173 12.20 1.73 9.30
C ILE A 173 13.71 1.75 9.60
N ALA A 174 14.29 2.91 9.87
CA ALA A 174 15.71 3.04 10.21
C ALA A 174 16.05 2.42 11.57
N ASN A 175 15.13 2.44 12.51
CA ASN A 175 15.30 1.83 13.85
C ASN A 175 15.00 0.32 13.83
N ASN A 176 15.51 -0.42 12.85
CA ASN A 176 15.38 -1.88 12.77
C ASN A 176 16.61 -2.58 13.33
N LYS A 177 16.42 -3.86 13.68
CA LYS A 177 17.51 -4.79 13.99
C LYS A 177 17.53 -5.88 12.94
N ILE A 178 18.58 -5.89 12.14
CA ILE A 178 18.79 -6.95 11.16
C ILE A 178 19.25 -8.22 11.89
N ILE A 179 18.60 -9.32 11.62
CA ILE A 179 18.97 -10.66 12.12
C ILE A 179 19.30 -11.56 10.93
N ASP A 180 20.15 -12.56 11.17
CA ASP A 180 20.45 -13.58 10.17
C ASP A 180 19.26 -14.52 9.94
N TYR A 181 19.34 -15.31 8.85
CA TYR A 181 18.28 -16.22 8.47
C TYR A 181 18.05 -17.33 9.51
N ALA A 182 19.09 -17.86 10.14
CA ALA A 182 18.97 -18.91 11.13
C ALA A 182 18.19 -18.43 12.36
N THR A 183 18.50 -17.22 12.84
CA THR A 183 17.78 -16.55 13.92
C THR A 183 16.31 -16.32 13.54
N TYR A 184 16.04 -15.84 12.32
CA TYR A 184 14.68 -15.68 11.81
C TYR A 184 13.89 -16.99 11.82
N VAL A 185 14.46 -18.06 11.28
CA VAL A 185 13.79 -19.39 11.20
C VAL A 185 13.50 -19.94 12.59
N ARG A 186 14.44 -19.76 13.52
CA ARG A 186 14.26 -20.14 14.93
C ARG A 186 13.09 -19.39 15.57
N TYR A 187 13.03 -18.08 15.44
CA TYR A 187 11.92 -17.26 16.00
C TYR A 187 10.57 -17.60 15.37
N ARG A 188 10.57 -17.93 14.08
CA ARG A 188 9.36 -18.37 13.38
C ARG A 188 8.98 -19.82 13.63
N LYS A 189 9.75 -20.58 14.44
CA LYS A 189 9.56 -22.01 14.71
C LYS A 189 9.42 -22.83 13.44
N LYS A 190 10.24 -22.51 12.43
CA LYS A 190 10.24 -23.17 11.12
C LYS A 190 11.36 -24.18 10.93
N LEU A 191 12.28 -24.29 11.90
CA LEU A 191 13.24 -25.38 11.98
C LEU A 191 12.57 -26.52 12.74
N TRP A 192 12.44 -27.65 12.08
CA TRP A 192 12.15 -28.90 12.75
C TRP A 192 13.48 -29.42 13.32
N LEU A 193 13.66 -29.32 14.62
CA LEU A 193 14.87 -29.78 15.32
C LEU A 193 14.73 -31.23 15.77
N GLY A 194 14.02 -32.05 15.04
CA GLY A 194 13.88 -33.48 15.20
C GLY A 194 13.91 -33.95 16.68
N GLY A 195 12.76 -34.22 17.28
CA GLY A 195 12.67 -34.79 18.61
C GLY A 195 11.84 -33.95 19.58
N GLU A 196 10.56 -34.21 19.56
CA GLU A 196 9.65 -34.50 20.69
C GLU A 196 8.45 -35.20 20.12
#